data_a490eb487efbae3fffa7a363b4f77180
#
_entry.id   a490eb487efbae3fffa7a363b4f77180
#
_cell.length_a   1.000
_cell.length_b   1.000
_cell.length_c   1.000
_cell.angle_alpha   90.00
_cell.angle_beta   90.00
_cell.angle_gamma   90.00
#
_symmetry.space_group_name_H-M   'P 1'
#
loop_
_entity.id
_entity.type
_entity.pdbx_description
1 polymer ?
#
loop_
_entity_poly.entity_id
_entity_poly.type
_entity_poly.pdbx_seq_one_letter_code
_entity_poly.pdbx_strand_id
1 'polypeptide(L)'
;TEQDTRRFGQFSKLPVFDPSSPEEAYEMIRDAFEYSEKYHTPVLFRPTTRLCHGCASVELKERVKLPEHEGFVKDSGKWVIFPRLSHANHRMIETRNPMIGEDFSSYRFNLLHREEGNTVKGVLTHGISYEFVMEALNGYKGARVLKVSTPNPMPERLLLEFAKGLDEVMAVEELDPVLEQEMLLLSGRHHLPLEVKGKLTGEVQPAGENSVESVRRVLEAYLGESYIQYLKGLEDGAADPGASQPEISLPVPPLPVRPPVLCAGCPHRASFYAVKRAMEKLNEGLEEGAKPIEGVYCGDIGCYTLGNAKPLDMVDTCLCMGAGITMAQGLQRVEPDKRYFSFVGDSTFFASGLTGIVNAVYNEASLTLCILDNSTTAMTGHQPHPGTGRTMMGNVVEKVDITKVLEGIGVKNTV
;
A
#
# COMPACT_ATOMS: atom_id res chain seq x y z
N THR A 1 5.33 4.82 -0.04
CA THR A 1 5.42 4.83 1.44
C THR A 1 5.07 3.45 1.95
N GLU A 2 5.88 2.96 2.87
CA GLU A 2 5.73 1.62 3.42
C GLU A 2 4.97 1.68 4.74
N GLN A 3 3.68 2.02 4.66
CA GLN A 3 2.81 2.07 5.81
C GLN A 3 1.98 0.79 5.90
N ASP A 4 1.98 0.17 7.06
CA ASP A 4 1.20 -1.05 7.28
C ASP A 4 -0.26 -0.75 7.61
N THR A 5 -1.14 -0.93 6.64
CA THR A 5 -2.57 -0.70 6.82
C THR A 5 -3.27 -1.72 7.73
N ARG A 6 -2.61 -2.81 8.13
CA ARG A 6 -3.11 -3.69 9.20
C ARG A 6 -3.19 -2.93 10.53
N ARG A 7 -2.23 -2.02 10.80
CA ARG A 7 -2.26 -1.10 11.95
C ARG A 7 -3.46 -0.16 11.88
N PHE A 8 -3.80 0.30 10.68
CA PHE A 8 -5.00 1.11 10.50
C PHE A 8 -6.27 0.31 10.84
N GLY A 9 -6.34 -0.95 10.47
CA GLY A 9 -7.42 -1.85 10.89
C GLY A 9 -7.54 -1.94 12.41
N GLN A 10 -6.43 -2.14 13.11
CA GLN A 10 -6.38 -2.16 14.59
C GLN A 10 -6.81 -0.83 15.18
N PHE A 11 -6.28 0.30 14.70
CA PHE A 11 -6.60 1.64 15.17
C PHE A 11 -8.07 2.00 14.95
N SER A 12 -8.61 1.72 13.76
CA SER A 12 -10.01 2.03 13.40
C SER A 12 -11.02 0.97 13.90
N LYS A 13 -10.54 -0.15 14.42
CA LYS A 13 -11.35 -1.31 14.84
C LYS A 13 -12.18 -1.91 13.69
N LEU A 14 -11.69 -1.79 12.44
CA LEU A 14 -12.34 -2.33 11.26
C LEU A 14 -11.84 -3.74 10.95
N PRO A 15 -12.71 -4.64 10.49
CA PRO A 15 -12.28 -5.93 9.94
C PRO A 15 -11.35 -5.74 8.75
N VAL A 16 -10.29 -6.54 8.69
CA VAL A 16 -9.29 -6.50 7.61
C VAL A 16 -9.28 -7.82 6.87
N PHE A 17 -9.31 -7.75 5.54
CA PHE A 17 -9.10 -8.85 4.62
C PHE A 17 -7.81 -8.63 3.84
N ASP A 18 -6.89 -9.59 3.91
CA ASP A 18 -5.52 -9.51 3.40
C ASP A 18 -5.21 -10.72 2.51
N PRO A 19 -5.59 -10.67 1.22
CA PRO A 19 -5.42 -11.78 0.30
C PRO A 19 -3.95 -12.07 -0.01
N SER A 20 -3.61 -13.32 -0.32
CA SER A 20 -2.28 -13.77 -0.69
C SER A 20 -2.04 -13.83 -2.20
N SER A 21 -3.10 -13.96 -3.00
CA SER A 21 -3.01 -14.05 -4.45
C SER A 21 -4.14 -13.26 -5.15
N PRO A 22 -4.02 -12.96 -6.46
CA PRO A 22 -5.10 -12.33 -7.22
C PRO A 22 -6.38 -13.17 -7.25
N GLU A 23 -6.28 -14.49 -7.30
CA GLU A 23 -7.40 -15.43 -7.26
C GLU A 23 -8.12 -15.35 -5.92
N GLU A 24 -7.36 -15.38 -4.85
CA GLU A 24 -7.91 -15.23 -3.49
C GLU A 24 -8.58 -13.85 -3.33
N ALA A 25 -7.94 -12.79 -3.83
CA ALA A 25 -8.50 -11.44 -3.82
C ALA A 25 -9.86 -11.35 -4.54
N TYR A 26 -9.99 -12.03 -5.69
CA TYR A 26 -11.26 -12.09 -6.44
C TYR A 26 -12.39 -12.73 -5.63
N GLU A 27 -12.09 -13.75 -4.83
CA GLU A 27 -13.08 -14.39 -3.97
C GLU A 27 -13.34 -13.61 -2.68
N MET A 28 -12.28 -13.17 -2.02
CA MET A 28 -12.36 -12.47 -0.74
C MET A 28 -13.10 -11.14 -0.82
N ILE A 29 -13.06 -10.44 -1.95
CA ILE A 29 -13.79 -9.17 -2.07
C ILE A 29 -15.31 -9.37 -1.90
N ARG A 30 -15.85 -10.49 -2.38
CA ARG A 30 -17.25 -10.85 -2.16
C ARG A 30 -17.53 -11.09 -0.69
N ASP A 31 -16.69 -11.89 -0.05
CA ASP A 31 -16.80 -12.18 1.38
C ASP A 31 -16.71 -10.89 2.21
N ALA A 32 -15.84 -9.95 1.83
CA ALA A 32 -15.70 -8.66 2.49
C ALA A 32 -17.01 -7.84 2.46
N PHE A 33 -17.72 -7.81 1.33
CA PHE A 33 -19.04 -7.19 1.24
C PHE A 33 -20.07 -7.92 2.11
N GLU A 34 -20.09 -9.26 2.10
CA GLU A 34 -21.00 -10.04 2.93
C GLU A 34 -20.76 -9.80 4.42
N TYR A 35 -19.51 -9.73 4.87
CA TYR A 35 -19.16 -9.37 6.24
C TYR A 35 -19.56 -7.93 6.60
N SER A 36 -19.38 -6.98 5.67
CA SER A 36 -19.82 -5.60 5.85
C SER A 36 -21.32 -5.52 6.13
N GLU A 37 -22.14 -6.21 5.33
CA GLU A 37 -23.59 -6.27 5.51
C GLU A 37 -23.98 -7.04 6.78
N LYS A 38 -23.39 -8.19 7.03
CA LYS A 38 -23.68 -9.04 8.20
C LYS A 38 -23.44 -8.31 9.52
N TYR A 39 -22.34 -7.56 9.61
CA TYR A 39 -21.89 -6.92 10.84
C TYR A 39 -22.14 -5.42 10.88
N HIS A 40 -22.78 -4.84 9.86
CA HIS A 40 -23.06 -3.41 9.74
C HIS A 40 -21.82 -2.55 10.02
N THR A 41 -20.72 -2.84 9.34
CA THR A 41 -19.45 -2.15 9.50
C THR A 41 -18.70 -2.03 8.18
N PRO A 42 -18.00 -0.92 7.92
CA PRO A 42 -17.02 -0.91 6.84
C PRO A 42 -15.99 -2.02 7.04
N VAL A 43 -15.41 -2.49 5.95
CA VAL A 43 -14.36 -3.50 5.93
C VAL A 43 -13.15 -2.94 5.20
N LEU A 44 -11.97 -3.18 5.70
CA LEU A 44 -10.71 -2.84 5.05
C LEU A 44 -10.26 -4.03 4.21
N PHE A 45 -10.31 -3.89 2.87
CA PHE A 45 -9.75 -4.86 1.94
C PHE A 45 -8.34 -4.40 1.55
N ARG A 46 -7.32 -5.19 1.87
CA ARG A 46 -5.91 -4.78 1.86
C ARG A 46 -5.04 -5.71 1.01
N PRO A 47 -5.10 -5.66 -0.32
CA PRO A 47 -4.07 -6.30 -1.14
C PRO A 47 -2.74 -5.55 -1.05
N THR A 48 -1.62 -6.28 -1.05
CA THR A 48 -0.28 -5.66 -1.11
C THR A 48 -0.02 -5.04 -2.48
N THR A 49 0.98 -4.16 -2.57
CA THR A 49 1.37 -3.53 -3.84
C THR A 49 1.70 -4.57 -4.91
N ARG A 50 2.43 -5.61 -4.56
CA ARG A 50 2.79 -6.70 -5.47
C ARG A 50 1.55 -7.42 -5.99
N LEU A 51 0.59 -7.69 -5.13
CA LEU A 51 -0.68 -8.29 -5.51
C LEU A 51 -1.48 -7.40 -6.46
N CYS A 52 -1.53 -6.08 -6.19
CA CYS A 52 -2.21 -5.12 -7.06
C CYS A 52 -1.62 -5.03 -8.47
N HIS A 53 -0.35 -5.36 -8.63
CA HIS A 53 0.33 -5.43 -9.93
C HIS A 53 0.35 -6.86 -10.51
N GLY A 54 -0.12 -7.84 -9.77
CA GLY A 54 -0.26 -9.23 -10.21
C GLY A 54 -1.43 -9.41 -11.18
N CYS A 55 -1.32 -10.44 -12.00
CA CYS A 55 -2.38 -10.88 -12.89
C CYS A 55 -2.55 -12.39 -12.76
N ALA A 56 -3.79 -12.86 -12.79
CA ALA A 56 -4.09 -14.27 -12.80
C ALA A 56 -5.34 -14.57 -13.64
N SER A 57 -5.48 -15.82 -14.05
CA SER A 57 -6.70 -16.31 -14.69
C SER A 57 -7.68 -16.79 -13.61
N VAL A 58 -8.86 -16.20 -13.57
CA VAL A 58 -9.91 -16.57 -12.61
C VAL A 58 -11.14 -17.09 -13.34
N GLU A 59 -11.80 -18.09 -12.76
CA GLU A 59 -13.10 -18.52 -13.21
C GLU A 59 -14.18 -17.52 -12.76
N LEU A 60 -14.88 -16.92 -13.71
CA LEU A 60 -15.92 -15.96 -13.40
C LEU A 60 -17.11 -16.65 -12.72
N LYS A 61 -17.43 -16.22 -11.53
CA LYS A 61 -18.62 -16.69 -10.80
C LYS A 61 -19.88 -15.97 -11.29
N GLU A 62 -21.02 -16.63 -11.17
CA GLU A 62 -22.32 -16.05 -11.44
C GLU A 62 -22.54 -14.77 -10.60
N ARG A 63 -23.23 -13.82 -11.23
CA ARG A 63 -23.62 -12.57 -10.55
C ARG A 63 -24.63 -12.91 -9.43
N VAL A 64 -24.33 -12.45 -8.23
CA VAL A 64 -25.30 -12.50 -7.14
C VAL A 64 -26.43 -11.53 -7.42
N LYS A 65 -27.68 -11.99 -7.37
CA LYS A 65 -28.82 -11.10 -7.35
C LYS A 65 -28.84 -10.38 -6.00
N LEU A 66 -28.57 -9.10 -6.03
CA LEU A 66 -28.71 -8.28 -4.82
C LEU A 66 -30.21 -8.14 -4.48
N PRO A 67 -30.54 -8.10 -3.18
CA PRO A 67 -31.91 -7.79 -2.78
C PRO A 67 -32.29 -6.38 -3.26
N GLU A 68 -33.59 -6.14 -3.50
CA GLU A 68 -34.06 -4.80 -3.80
C GLU A 68 -33.73 -3.86 -2.64
N HIS A 69 -33.19 -2.70 -2.97
CA HIS A 69 -32.85 -1.70 -1.96
C HIS A 69 -34.12 -0.97 -1.49
N GLU A 70 -34.32 -0.95 -0.19
CA GLU A 70 -35.38 -0.17 0.45
C GLU A 70 -35.18 1.36 0.30
N GLY A 71 -34.04 1.77 -0.24
CA GLY A 71 -33.63 3.17 -0.33
C GLY A 71 -33.12 3.72 1.02
N PHE A 72 -32.98 5.06 1.09
CA PHE A 72 -32.52 5.71 2.31
C PHE A 72 -33.66 5.84 3.33
N VAL A 73 -33.51 5.13 4.46
CA VAL A 73 -34.42 5.24 5.60
C VAL A 73 -33.94 6.34 6.54
N LYS A 74 -34.78 7.36 6.75
CA LYS A 74 -34.46 8.47 7.67
C LYS A 74 -34.50 7.99 9.10
N ASP A 75 -33.35 8.04 9.78
CA ASP A 75 -33.20 7.74 11.19
C ASP A 75 -32.10 8.63 11.78
N SER A 76 -32.50 9.67 12.49
CA SER A 76 -31.56 10.58 13.14
C SER A 76 -30.77 9.91 14.28
N GLY A 77 -31.33 8.88 14.89
CA GLY A 77 -30.67 8.08 15.91
C GLY A 77 -29.54 7.20 15.35
N LYS A 78 -29.54 6.93 14.05
CA LYS A 78 -28.53 6.15 13.32
C LYS A 78 -27.53 7.03 12.58
N TRP A 79 -28.01 8.10 11.92
CA TRP A 79 -27.22 8.85 10.97
C TRP A 79 -26.64 10.17 11.50
N VAL A 80 -27.16 10.70 12.59
CA VAL A 80 -26.68 11.97 13.15
C VAL A 80 -25.74 11.69 14.33
N ILE A 81 -24.45 11.92 14.12
CA ILE A 81 -23.41 11.60 15.09
C ILE A 81 -23.35 12.65 16.20
N PHE A 82 -23.97 12.34 17.33
CA PHE A 82 -23.83 13.05 18.60
C PHE A 82 -23.01 12.23 19.61
N PRO A 83 -22.44 12.84 20.65
CA PRO A 83 -21.66 12.13 21.67
C PRO A 83 -22.35 10.89 22.25
N ARG A 84 -23.65 10.95 22.46
CA ARG A 84 -24.47 9.82 22.93
C ARG A 84 -24.43 8.64 21.93
N LEU A 85 -24.56 8.93 20.62
CA LEU A 85 -24.52 7.91 19.57
C LEU A 85 -23.11 7.35 19.43
N SER A 86 -22.09 8.20 19.45
CA SER A 86 -20.69 7.77 19.39
C SER A 86 -20.34 6.81 20.51
N HIS A 87 -20.78 7.10 21.75
CA HIS A 87 -20.57 6.22 22.90
C HIS A 87 -21.31 4.88 22.74
N ALA A 88 -22.55 4.90 22.26
CA ALA A 88 -23.32 3.67 22.02
C ALA A 88 -22.67 2.82 20.92
N ASN A 89 -22.24 3.44 19.83
CA ASN A 89 -21.55 2.77 18.72
C ASN A 89 -20.22 2.18 19.17
N HIS A 90 -19.45 2.86 20.02
CA HIS A 90 -18.22 2.30 20.57
C HIS A 90 -18.48 1.02 21.36
N ARG A 91 -19.48 1.01 22.24
CA ARG A 91 -19.87 -0.20 22.98
C ARG A 91 -20.30 -1.34 22.04
N MET A 92 -21.03 -1.01 20.97
CA MET A 92 -21.41 -1.99 19.95
C MET A 92 -20.18 -2.58 19.25
N ILE A 93 -19.18 -1.75 18.90
CA ILE A 93 -17.92 -2.20 18.29
C ILE A 93 -17.19 -3.17 19.22
N GLU A 94 -17.08 -2.86 20.52
CA GLU A 94 -16.41 -3.71 21.50
C GLU A 94 -17.12 -5.07 21.68
N THR A 95 -18.43 -5.13 21.45
CA THR A 95 -19.20 -6.38 21.49
C THR A 95 -19.09 -7.14 20.17
N ARG A 96 -19.12 -6.43 19.04
CA ARG A 96 -19.14 -7.01 17.69
C ARG A 96 -17.78 -7.62 17.30
N ASN A 97 -16.67 -6.91 17.58
CA ASN A 97 -15.35 -7.33 17.09
C ASN A 97 -14.91 -8.70 17.60
N PRO A 98 -15.14 -9.10 18.87
CA PRO A 98 -14.91 -10.48 19.29
C PRO A 98 -15.70 -11.51 18.50
N MET A 99 -16.96 -11.21 18.12
CA MET A 99 -17.76 -12.11 17.29
C MET A 99 -17.18 -12.28 15.89
N ILE A 100 -16.68 -11.19 15.29
CA ILE A 100 -16.00 -11.24 13.99
C ILE A 100 -14.71 -12.07 14.11
N GLY A 101 -13.91 -11.89 15.17
CA GLY A 101 -12.69 -12.68 15.41
C GLY A 101 -12.98 -14.18 15.54
N GLU A 102 -14.10 -14.54 16.17
CA GLU A 102 -14.54 -15.95 16.24
C GLU A 102 -14.95 -16.47 14.86
N ASP A 103 -15.72 -15.72 14.07
CA ASP A 103 -16.05 -16.11 12.69
C ASP A 103 -14.77 -16.23 11.84
N PHE A 104 -13.83 -15.34 11.99
CA PHE A 104 -12.53 -15.38 11.31
C PHE A 104 -11.72 -16.63 11.69
N SER A 105 -11.90 -17.17 12.88
CA SER A 105 -11.24 -18.41 13.29
C SER A 105 -11.71 -19.64 12.47
N SER A 106 -12.80 -19.51 11.73
CA SER A 106 -13.33 -20.55 10.82
C SER A 106 -13.37 -20.06 9.37
N TYR A 107 -12.75 -18.91 9.06
CA TYR A 107 -12.76 -18.35 7.74
C TYR A 107 -11.90 -19.17 6.78
N ARG A 108 -12.47 -19.50 5.61
CA ARG A 108 -11.92 -20.49 4.66
C ARG A 108 -10.51 -20.17 4.11
N PHE A 109 -10.11 -18.91 4.12
CA PHE A 109 -8.78 -18.51 3.65
C PHE A 109 -7.76 -18.33 4.78
N ASN A 110 -8.17 -18.47 6.04
CA ASN A 110 -7.26 -18.67 7.15
C ASN A 110 -6.87 -20.15 7.17
N LEU A 111 -5.68 -20.46 6.64
CA LEU A 111 -5.30 -21.85 6.34
C LEU A 111 -4.30 -22.37 7.36
N LEU A 112 -4.68 -23.45 8.04
CA LEU A 112 -3.79 -24.20 8.93
C LEU A 112 -3.29 -25.47 8.21
N HIS A 113 -2.03 -25.43 7.78
CA HIS A 113 -1.32 -26.58 7.24
C HIS A 113 -0.65 -27.32 8.40
N ARG A 114 -1.10 -28.55 8.60
CA ARG A 114 -0.54 -29.39 9.66
C ARG A 114 0.74 -30.05 9.15
N GLU A 115 1.64 -30.21 10.06
CA GLU A 115 2.90 -30.92 9.86
C GLU A 115 2.69 -32.43 9.72
N GLU A 116 3.70 -33.10 9.16
CA GLU A 116 3.85 -34.56 9.24
C GLU A 116 4.90 -34.89 10.32
N GLY A 117 4.57 -35.79 11.23
CA GLY A 117 5.43 -36.14 12.37
C GLY A 117 5.18 -35.28 13.62
N ASN A 118 6.17 -35.22 14.48
CA ASN A 118 6.11 -34.50 15.76
C ASN A 118 6.99 -33.24 15.74
N THR A 119 6.66 -32.27 14.89
CA THR A 119 7.37 -31.00 14.93
C THR A 119 6.86 -30.12 16.06
N VAL A 120 7.76 -29.35 16.63
CA VAL A 120 7.50 -28.34 17.65
C VAL A 120 7.64 -26.92 17.09
N LYS A 121 7.84 -26.80 15.76
CA LYS A 121 8.09 -25.53 15.07
C LYS A 121 6.92 -25.13 14.18
N GLY A 122 6.52 -23.87 14.29
CA GLY A 122 5.46 -23.26 13.49
C GLY A 122 5.95 -22.08 12.68
N VAL A 123 5.29 -21.84 11.54
CA VAL A 123 5.48 -20.63 10.72
C VAL A 123 4.14 -19.91 10.65
N LEU A 124 4.12 -18.66 11.08
CA LEU A 124 2.94 -17.78 11.04
C LEU A 124 3.14 -16.72 9.97
N THR A 125 2.20 -16.57 9.05
CA THR A 125 2.36 -15.68 7.90
C THR A 125 1.05 -15.12 7.39
N HIS A 126 1.10 -14.15 6.46
CA HIS A 126 -0.07 -13.50 5.88
C HIS A 126 0.20 -12.99 4.44
N GLY A 127 -0.87 -12.58 3.75
CA GLY A 127 -0.78 -11.89 2.47
C GLY A 127 0.18 -12.57 1.50
N ILE A 128 0.92 -11.79 0.70
CA ILE A 128 1.87 -12.34 -0.28
C ILE A 128 3.01 -13.12 0.37
N SER A 129 3.39 -12.82 1.62
CA SER A 129 4.44 -13.56 2.33
C SER A 129 4.11 -15.04 2.48
N TYR A 130 2.82 -15.39 2.52
CA TYR A 130 2.40 -16.80 2.53
C TYR A 130 2.83 -17.54 1.27
N GLU A 131 2.69 -16.94 0.10
CA GLU A 131 3.11 -17.57 -1.16
C GLU A 131 4.62 -17.81 -1.17
N PHE A 132 5.41 -16.84 -0.68
CA PHE A 132 6.86 -17.00 -0.56
C PHE A 132 7.25 -18.08 0.46
N VAL A 133 6.53 -18.20 1.57
CA VAL A 133 6.75 -19.26 2.56
C VAL A 133 6.47 -20.63 1.95
N MET A 134 5.34 -20.79 1.25
CA MET A 134 4.97 -22.07 0.65
C MET A 134 5.92 -22.48 -0.48
N GLU A 135 6.35 -21.53 -1.31
CA GLU A 135 7.34 -21.78 -2.35
C GLU A 135 8.73 -22.10 -1.76
N ALA A 136 9.15 -21.38 -0.73
CA ALA A 136 10.41 -21.66 -0.06
C ALA A 136 10.40 -23.05 0.60
N LEU A 137 9.32 -23.42 1.27
CA LEU A 137 9.17 -24.76 1.88
C LEU A 137 9.19 -25.88 0.83
N ASN A 138 8.71 -25.60 -0.39
CA ASN A 138 8.74 -26.54 -1.53
C ASN A 138 8.24 -27.96 -1.16
N GLY A 139 7.13 -28.03 -0.42
CA GLY A 139 6.54 -29.29 0.02
C GLY A 139 7.10 -29.87 1.32
N TYR A 140 8.08 -29.24 1.97
CA TYR A 140 8.58 -29.67 3.28
C TYR A 140 7.45 -29.68 4.34
N LYS A 141 7.29 -30.81 5.01
CA LYS A 141 6.22 -31.04 6.01
C LYS A 141 6.69 -31.02 7.47
N GLY A 142 7.94 -30.64 7.71
CA GLY A 142 8.52 -30.60 9.06
C GLY A 142 8.18 -29.34 9.87
N ALA A 143 7.26 -28.52 9.40
CA ALA A 143 6.78 -27.33 10.10
C ALA A 143 5.26 -27.20 9.95
N ARG A 144 4.58 -26.74 11.00
CA ARG A 144 3.18 -26.31 10.93
C ARG A 144 3.10 -24.90 10.38
N VAL A 145 2.23 -24.65 9.40
CA VAL A 145 2.10 -23.31 8.80
C VAL A 145 0.69 -22.77 9.02
N LEU A 146 0.58 -21.55 9.52
CA LEU A 146 -0.68 -20.83 9.58
C LEU A 146 -0.62 -19.58 8.71
N LYS A 147 -1.52 -19.52 7.72
CA LYS A 147 -1.84 -18.28 6.99
C LYS A 147 -2.99 -17.57 7.69
N VAL A 148 -2.80 -16.29 8.01
CA VAL A 148 -3.83 -15.40 8.52
C VAL A 148 -4.21 -14.38 7.46
N SER A 149 -5.30 -14.60 6.75
CA SER A 149 -5.84 -13.69 5.73
C SER A 149 -6.80 -12.64 6.31
N THR A 150 -7.13 -12.73 7.60
CA THR A 150 -7.99 -11.77 8.30
C THR A 150 -7.33 -11.31 9.60
N PRO A 151 -6.31 -10.40 9.50
CA PRO A 151 -5.47 -10.05 10.64
C PRO A 151 -6.11 -9.08 11.65
N ASN A 152 -7.34 -8.62 11.43
CA ASN A 152 -8.09 -7.82 12.41
C ASN A 152 -9.60 -7.95 12.22
N PRO A 153 -10.41 -8.23 13.25
CA PRO A 153 -9.99 -8.73 14.56
C PRO A 153 -9.26 -10.06 14.44
N MET A 154 -8.25 -10.26 15.30
CA MET A 154 -7.41 -11.46 15.22
C MET A 154 -8.22 -12.75 15.47
N PRO A 155 -8.04 -13.81 14.67
CA PRO A 155 -8.70 -15.11 14.85
C PRO A 155 -8.07 -15.90 16.00
N GLU A 156 -8.31 -15.46 17.24
CA GLU A 156 -7.63 -15.93 18.46
C GLU A 156 -7.74 -17.45 18.64
N ARG A 157 -8.93 -18.03 18.43
CA ARG A 157 -9.11 -19.48 18.57
C ARG A 157 -8.25 -20.27 17.59
N LEU A 158 -8.11 -19.80 16.35
CA LEU A 158 -7.28 -20.45 15.34
C LEU A 158 -5.80 -20.34 15.67
N LEU A 159 -5.34 -19.18 16.18
CA LEU A 159 -3.97 -19.04 16.63
C LEU A 159 -3.64 -19.96 17.82
N LEU A 160 -4.57 -20.12 18.78
CA LEU A 160 -4.41 -21.05 19.88
C LEU A 160 -4.35 -22.52 19.38
N GLU A 161 -5.17 -22.87 18.40
CA GLU A 161 -5.12 -24.19 17.75
C GLU A 161 -3.78 -24.40 17.03
N PHE A 162 -3.30 -23.40 16.33
CA PHE A 162 -1.99 -23.42 15.67
C PHE A 162 -0.86 -23.59 16.67
N ALA A 163 -0.87 -22.87 17.78
CA ALA A 163 0.18 -22.89 18.80
C ALA A 163 0.23 -24.18 19.62
N LYS A 164 -0.83 -24.98 19.59
CA LYS A 164 -0.92 -26.16 20.46
C LYS A 164 0.20 -27.17 20.19
N GLY A 165 1.06 -27.38 21.21
CA GLY A 165 2.17 -28.33 21.15
C GLY A 165 3.39 -27.83 20.35
N LEU A 166 3.43 -26.54 19.99
CA LEU A 166 4.63 -25.89 19.46
C LEU A 166 5.47 -25.31 20.60
N ASP A 167 6.78 -25.38 20.44
CA ASP A 167 7.76 -24.73 21.31
C ASP A 167 8.20 -23.39 20.70
N GLU A 168 8.25 -23.31 19.38
CA GLU A 168 8.71 -22.12 18.65
C GLU A 168 7.77 -21.75 17.50
N VAL A 169 7.60 -20.44 17.28
CA VAL A 169 6.89 -19.89 16.10
C VAL A 169 7.75 -18.82 15.44
N MET A 170 7.96 -18.94 14.13
CA MET A 170 8.55 -17.92 13.26
C MET A 170 7.45 -17.13 12.57
N ALA A 171 7.34 -15.83 12.85
CA ALA A 171 6.45 -14.92 12.15
C ALA A 171 7.15 -14.36 10.90
N VAL A 172 6.69 -14.76 9.72
CA VAL A 172 7.19 -14.28 8.43
C VAL A 172 6.18 -13.30 7.84
N GLU A 173 6.46 -12.02 7.97
CA GLU A 173 5.56 -10.95 7.54
C GLU A 173 6.32 -9.74 6.97
N GLU A 174 5.65 -8.99 6.10
CA GLU A 174 6.16 -7.72 5.57
C GLU A 174 5.74 -6.56 6.47
N LEU A 175 6.45 -5.43 6.34
CA LEU A 175 6.18 -4.17 7.05
C LEU A 175 6.28 -4.33 8.58
N ASP A 176 5.20 -4.08 9.31
CA ASP A 176 5.17 -4.10 10.76
C ASP A 176 5.05 -5.53 11.34
N PRO A 177 5.57 -5.78 12.55
CA PRO A 177 5.43 -7.08 13.24
C PRO A 177 4.03 -7.23 13.87
N VAL A 178 2.98 -7.31 13.04
CA VAL A 178 1.59 -7.36 13.51
C VAL A 178 1.25 -8.74 14.05
N LEU A 179 1.51 -9.80 13.27
CA LEU A 179 1.22 -11.17 13.69
C LEU A 179 2.15 -11.63 14.82
N GLU A 180 3.41 -11.23 14.77
CA GLU A 180 4.39 -11.52 15.83
C GLU A 180 3.93 -10.94 17.17
N GLN A 181 3.53 -9.66 17.19
CA GLN A 181 3.02 -9.00 18.39
C GLN A 181 1.73 -9.62 18.91
N GLU A 182 0.80 -9.96 18.04
CA GLU A 182 -0.44 -10.62 18.43
C GLU A 182 -0.17 -12.03 18.98
N MET A 183 0.77 -12.77 18.41
CA MET A 183 1.16 -14.08 18.92
C MET A 183 1.86 -13.99 20.28
N LEU A 184 2.72 -12.98 20.48
CA LEU A 184 3.35 -12.69 21.77
C LEU A 184 2.29 -12.31 22.83
N LEU A 185 1.34 -11.46 22.48
CA LEU A 185 0.24 -11.06 23.36
C LEU A 185 -0.61 -12.27 23.77
N LEU A 186 -0.95 -13.11 22.79
CA LEU A 186 -1.73 -14.32 23.01
C LEU A 186 -0.98 -15.32 23.90
N SER A 187 0.32 -15.53 23.62
CA SER A 187 1.19 -16.39 24.43
C SER A 187 1.25 -15.92 25.88
N GLY A 188 1.41 -14.61 26.11
CA GLY A 188 1.41 -14.03 27.46
C GLY A 188 0.06 -14.20 28.18
N ARG A 189 -1.06 -13.92 27.51
CA ARG A 189 -2.42 -14.02 28.07
C ARG A 189 -2.80 -15.46 28.45
N HIS A 190 -2.37 -16.43 27.69
CA HIS A 190 -2.70 -17.84 27.90
C HIS A 190 -1.57 -18.65 28.53
N HIS A 191 -0.47 -17.98 28.94
CA HIS A 191 0.70 -18.62 29.56
C HIS A 191 1.24 -19.80 28.75
N LEU A 192 1.32 -19.63 27.42
CA LEU A 192 1.88 -20.65 26.54
C LEU A 192 3.41 -20.68 26.67
N PRO A 193 4.01 -21.85 26.79
CA PRO A 193 5.47 -22.00 26.77
C PRO A 193 5.98 -21.93 25.32
N LEU A 194 5.83 -20.77 24.67
CA LEU A 194 6.05 -20.58 23.25
C LEU A 194 7.07 -19.47 23.02
N GLU A 195 8.17 -19.77 22.35
CA GLU A 195 9.10 -18.77 21.83
C GLU A 195 8.60 -18.23 20.49
N VAL A 196 8.43 -16.90 20.39
CA VAL A 196 7.99 -16.23 19.16
C VAL A 196 9.16 -15.45 18.59
N LYS A 197 9.50 -15.75 17.33
CA LYS A 197 10.60 -15.15 16.57
C LYS A 197 10.06 -14.43 15.35
N GLY A 198 10.80 -13.42 14.88
CA GLY A 198 10.40 -12.67 13.68
C GLY A 198 11.22 -11.40 13.50
N LYS A 199 10.53 -10.29 13.28
CA LYS A 199 11.15 -8.96 13.12
C LYS A 199 11.67 -8.38 14.43
N LEU A 200 10.96 -8.60 15.54
CA LEU A 200 11.32 -8.07 16.85
C LEU A 200 12.56 -8.75 17.42
N THR A 201 12.81 -9.98 17.03
CA THR A 201 13.98 -10.77 17.43
C THR A 201 15.11 -10.72 16.40
N GLY A 202 14.84 -10.16 15.22
CA GLY A 202 15.84 -9.85 14.18
C GLY A 202 16.07 -10.94 13.14
N GLU A 203 15.32 -12.04 13.17
CA GLU A 203 15.43 -13.11 12.16
C GLU A 203 14.81 -12.73 10.82
N VAL A 204 13.75 -11.93 10.83
CA VAL A 204 13.11 -11.41 9.62
C VAL A 204 13.51 -9.95 9.41
N GLN A 205 13.79 -9.58 8.17
CA GLN A 205 14.22 -8.21 7.84
C GLN A 205 13.17 -7.17 8.28
N PRO A 206 13.60 -6.04 8.87
CA PRO A 206 12.67 -5.06 9.45
C PRO A 206 11.95 -4.21 8.39
N ALA A 207 12.47 -4.12 7.17
CA ALA A 207 11.94 -3.29 6.10
C ALA A 207 12.11 -3.95 4.74
N GLY A 208 11.37 -3.47 3.74
CA GLY A 208 11.36 -3.98 2.38
C GLY A 208 10.41 -5.16 2.17
N GLU A 209 10.31 -5.58 0.91
CA GLU A 209 9.48 -6.72 0.50
C GLU A 209 10.19 -8.05 0.82
N ASN A 210 9.41 -9.08 1.11
CA ASN A 210 9.91 -10.44 1.13
C ASN A 210 10.11 -10.97 -0.30
N SER A 211 10.94 -11.98 -0.42
CA SER A 211 11.12 -12.79 -1.62
C SER A 211 11.28 -14.26 -1.22
N VAL A 212 11.12 -15.16 -2.16
CA VAL A 212 11.37 -16.60 -1.92
C VAL A 212 12.76 -16.81 -1.34
N GLU A 213 13.77 -16.11 -1.87
CA GLU A 213 15.16 -16.22 -1.40
C GLU A 213 15.35 -15.67 0.02
N SER A 214 14.77 -14.50 0.35
CA SER A 214 14.88 -13.95 1.70
C SER A 214 14.18 -14.84 2.72
N VAL A 215 12.99 -15.35 2.39
CA VAL A 215 12.22 -16.28 3.23
C VAL A 215 12.95 -17.62 3.38
N ARG A 216 13.52 -18.15 2.30
CA ARG A 216 14.30 -19.42 2.36
C ARG A 216 15.46 -19.31 3.34
N ARG A 217 16.22 -18.22 3.33
CA ARG A 217 17.30 -17.99 4.31
C ARG A 217 16.80 -17.98 5.75
N VAL A 218 15.65 -17.35 6.01
CA VAL A 218 15.02 -17.36 7.33
C VAL A 218 14.62 -18.77 7.73
N LEU A 219 14.01 -19.54 6.82
CA LEU A 219 13.57 -20.91 7.10
C LEU A 219 14.73 -21.89 7.25
N GLU A 220 15.84 -21.73 6.51
CA GLU A 220 17.06 -22.53 6.69
C GLU A 220 17.66 -22.33 8.08
N ALA A 221 17.76 -21.08 8.53
CA ALA A 221 18.25 -20.76 9.87
C ALA A 221 17.30 -21.28 10.97
N TYR A 222 15.99 -21.16 10.75
CA TYR A 222 14.96 -21.53 11.71
C TYR A 222 14.73 -23.03 11.79
N LEU A 223 14.53 -23.71 10.67
CA LEU A 223 14.20 -25.15 10.60
C LEU A 223 15.46 -26.03 10.74
N GLY A 224 16.61 -25.50 10.33
CA GLY A 224 17.91 -26.16 10.50
C GLY A 224 18.19 -27.28 9.52
N GLU A 225 19.09 -28.18 9.92
CA GLU A 225 19.69 -29.20 9.05
C GLU A 225 18.67 -30.11 8.35
N SER A 226 17.58 -30.47 9.00
CA SER A 226 16.55 -31.35 8.41
C SER A 226 15.90 -30.75 7.16
N TYR A 227 15.65 -29.43 7.18
CA TYR A 227 15.12 -28.70 6.04
C TYR A 227 16.17 -28.53 4.94
N ILE A 228 17.42 -28.19 5.30
CA ILE A 228 18.51 -28.05 4.35
C ILE A 228 18.77 -29.36 3.61
N GLN A 229 18.77 -30.50 4.32
CA GLN A 229 18.94 -31.83 3.69
C GLN A 229 17.76 -32.17 2.78
N TYR A 230 16.54 -31.80 3.17
CA TYR A 230 15.38 -31.98 2.31
C TYR A 230 15.52 -31.23 1.00
N LEU A 231 15.94 -29.97 1.01
CA LEU A 231 16.15 -29.17 -0.20
C LEU A 231 17.26 -29.76 -1.09
N LYS A 232 18.39 -30.16 -0.51
CA LYS A 232 19.48 -30.84 -1.24
C LYS A 232 18.99 -32.12 -1.91
N GLY A 233 18.18 -32.92 -1.23
CA GLY A 233 17.61 -34.14 -1.80
C GLY A 233 16.68 -33.88 -2.99
N LEU A 234 16.02 -32.73 -3.04
CA LEU A 234 15.21 -32.32 -4.20
C LEU A 234 16.11 -31.92 -5.39
N GLU A 235 17.19 -31.19 -5.14
CA GLU A 235 18.17 -30.82 -6.17
C GLU A 235 18.87 -32.05 -6.77
N ASP A 236 19.30 -32.98 -5.93
CA ASP A 236 19.91 -34.23 -6.34
C ASP A 236 18.95 -35.16 -7.07
N GLY A 237 17.68 -35.20 -6.67
CA GLY A 237 16.63 -36.01 -7.29
C GLY A 237 16.09 -35.44 -8.61
N ALA A 238 16.26 -34.14 -8.84
CA ALA A 238 15.93 -33.48 -10.11
C ALA A 238 17.01 -33.71 -11.20
N ALA A 239 18.18 -34.18 -10.83
CA ALA A 239 19.22 -34.58 -11.76
C ALA A 239 18.83 -35.92 -12.45
N ASP A 240 18.07 -35.82 -13.55
CA ASP A 240 17.88 -36.97 -14.45
C ASP A 240 19.25 -37.47 -14.96
N PRO A 241 19.68 -38.72 -14.60
CA PRO A 241 20.99 -39.22 -15.01
C PRO A 241 21.15 -39.37 -16.53
N GLY A 242 20.07 -39.18 -17.30
CA GLY A 242 20.02 -39.24 -18.75
C GLY A 242 19.95 -37.91 -19.47
N ALA A 243 19.69 -36.82 -18.80
CA ALA A 243 19.62 -35.49 -19.39
C ALA A 243 20.97 -34.78 -19.26
N SER A 244 21.89 -35.13 -20.10
CA SER A 244 23.08 -34.30 -20.35
C SER A 244 22.66 -33.03 -21.11
N GLN A 245 21.91 -32.12 -20.48
CA GLN A 245 21.90 -30.74 -20.91
C GLN A 245 23.18 -30.12 -20.34
N PRO A 246 24.07 -29.60 -21.19
CA PRO A 246 25.16 -28.80 -20.66
C PRO A 246 24.54 -27.62 -19.92
N GLU A 247 24.75 -27.53 -18.61
CA GLU A 247 24.58 -26.28 -17.90
C GLU A 247 25.45 -25.24 -18.58
N ILE A 248 24.91 -24.56 -19.58
CA ILE A 248 25.51 -23.34 -20.08
C ILE A 248 25.25 -22.30 -18.99
N SER A 249 26.02 -22.37 -17.93
CA SER A 249 26.16 -21.31 -16.95
C SER A 249 26.82 -20.13 -17.63
N LEU A 250 26.08 -19.44 -18.49
CA LEU A 250 26.50 -18.13 -18.94
C LEU A 250 26.49 -17.21 -17.72
N PRO A 251 27.58 -16.54 -17.39
CA PRO A 251 27.60 -15.58 -16.32
C PRO A 251 26.55 -14.51 -16.67
N VAL A 252 25.44 -14.51 -15.90
CA VAL A 252 24.41 -13.49 -16.06
C VAL A 252 25.04 -12.17 -15.62
N PRO A 253 25.25 -11.22 -16.55
CA PRO A 253 25.80 -9.92 -16.15
C PRO A 253 24.86 -9.24 -15.16
N PRO A 254 25.39 -8.47 -14.20
CA PRO A 254 24.54 -7.72 -13.28
C PRO A 254 23.60 -6.82 -14.09
N LEU A 255 22.30 -7.02 -13.93
CA LEU A 255 21.31 -6.19 -14.60
C LEU A 255 21.36 -4.78 -14.04
N PRO A 256 21.40 -3.74 -14.89
CA PRO A 256 21.38 -2.37 -14.42
C PRO A 256 20.05 -2.07 -13.76
N VAL A 257 20.08 -1.33 -12.65
CA VAL A 257 18.89 -0.78 -12.02
C VAL A 257 18.20 0.13 -13.03
N ARG A 258 16.90 -0.09 -13.25
CA ARG A 258 16.04 0.73 -14.11
C ARG A 258 15.05 1.51 -13.26
N PRO A 259 15.44 2.68 -12.74
CA PRO A 259 14.51 3.50 -11.98
C PRO A 259 13.35 3.99 -12.87
N PRO A 260 12.18 4.24 -12.32
CA PRO A 260 11.09 4.85 -13.07
C PRO A 260 11.52 6.23 -13.57
N VAL A 261 11.18 6.55 -14.82
CA VAL A 261 11.50 7.82 -15.46
C VAL A 261 10.27 8.34 -16.23
N LEU A 262 10.25 9.65 -16.50
CA LEU A 262 9.24 10.22 -17.39
C LEU A 262 9.30 9.57 -18.77
N CYS A 263 8.15 9.27 -19.36
CA CYS A 263 8.03 8.67 -20.70
C CYS A 263 8.83 9.44 -21.76
N ALA A 264 9.24 8.76 -22.81
CA ALA A 264 9.83 9.40 -23.99
C ALA A 264 8.79 10.36 -24.62
N GLY A 265 9.19 11.61 -24.89
CA GLY A 265 8.28 12.63 -25.43
C GLY A 265 7.20 13.15 -24.47
N CYS A 266 7.29 12.85 -23.19
CA CYS A 266 6.34 13.32 -22.18
C CYS A 266 6.30 14.86 -22.11
N PRO A 267 5.12 15.52 -22.23
CA PRO A 267 5.02 16.99 -22.19
C PRO A 267 5.44 17.59 -20.85
N HIS A 268 5.34 16.85 -19.76
CA HIS A 268 5.81 17.29 -18.43
C HIS A 268 7.30 17.64 -18.43
N ARG A 269 8.13 16.99 -19.27
CA ARG A 269 9.54 17.34 -19.43
C ARG A 269 9.71 18.78 -19.90
N ALA A 270 8.88 19.23 -20.85
CA ALA A 270 8.92 20.59 -21.36
C ALA A 270 8.55 21.61 -20.27
N SER A 271 7.52 21.29 -19.45
CA SER A 271 7.09 22.16 -18.35
C SER A 271 8.20 22.35 -17.30
N PHE A 272 8.83 21.27 -16.87
CA PHE A 272 9.98 21.35 -15.95
C PHE A 272 11.15 22.12 -16.56
N TYR A 273 11.47 21.82 -17.82
CA TYR A 273 12.56 22.49 -18.51
C TYR A 273 12.29 24.00 -18.69
N ALA A 274 11.05 24.39 -18.97
CA ALA A 274 10.66 25.80 -19.11
C ALA A 274 10.88 26.56 -17.78
N VAL A 275 10.48 26.00 -16.65
CA VAL A 275 10.72 26.61 -15.33
C VAL A 275 12.21 26.69 -15.02
N LYS A 276 12.97 25.64 -15.31
CA LYS A 276 14.43 25.63 -15.15
C LYS A 276 15.08 26.74 -15.96
N ARG A 277 14.74 26.89 -17.24
CA ARG A 277 15.24 27.97 -18.09
C ARG A 277 14.78 29.35 -17.64
N ALA A 278 13.57 29.50 -17.10
CA ALA A 278 13.08 30.75 -16.54
C ALA A 278 13.94 31.19 -15.34
N MET A 279 14.31 30.28 -14.44
CA MET A 279 15.20 30.57 -13.31
C MET A 279 16.61 30.88 -13.75
N GLU A 280 17.16 30.20 -14.75
CA GLU A 280 18.46 30.54 -15.33
C GLU A 280 18.47 31.96 -15.90
N LYS A 281 17.47 32.30 -16.72
CA LYS A 281 17.32 33.66 -17.27
C LYS A 281 17.13 34.73 -16.21
N LEU A 282 16.40 34.42 -15.14
CA LEU A 282 16.23 35.34 -14.03
C LEU A 282 17.59 35.70 -13.39
N ASN A 283 18.42 34.68 -13.23
CA ASN A 283 19.76 34.86 -12.64
C ASN A 283 20.77 35.48 -13.61
N GLU A 284 20.65 35.21 -14.93
CA GLU A 284 21.47 35.90 -15.97
C GLU A 284 21.20 37.40 -16.02
N GLY A 285 20.00 37.86 -15.62
CA GLY A 285 19.60 39.25 -15.60
C GLY A 285 19.98 40.02 -14.30
N LEU A 286 20.64 39.40 -13.35
CA LEU A 286 21.06 40.05 -12.11
C LEU A 286 22.28 40.98 -12.33
N GLU A 287 22.38 42.00 -11.48
CA GLU A 287 23.56 42.90 -11.46
C GLU A 287 24.82 42.11 -11.07
N GLU A 288 25.97 42.54 -11.58
CA GLU A 288 27.27 41.94 -11.27
C GLU A 288 27.54 41.90 -9.75
N GLY A 289 27.77 40.71 -9.19
CA GLY A 289 27.99 40.52 -7.75
C GLY A 289 26.72 40.29 -6.93
N ALA A 290 25.53 40.34 -7.53
CA ALA A 290 24.30 39.99 -6.83
C ALA A 290 24.26 38.50 -6.50
N LYS A 291 23.69 38.16 -5.34
CA LYS A 291 23.49 36.74 -4.93
C LYS A 291 22.45 36.09 -5.85
N PRO A 292 22.75 34.93 -6.43
CA PRO A 292 21.76 34.18 -7.24
C PRO A 292 20.48 33.92 -6.46
N ILE A 293 19.34 34.06 -7.16
CA ILE A 293 18.03 33.73 -6.62
C ILE A 293 17.88 32.20 -6.72
N GLU A 294 17.63 31.57 -5.59
CA GLU A 294 17.41 30.12 -5.50
C GLU A 294 15.94 29.77 -5.79
N GLY A 295 15.73 28.79 -6.65
CA GLY A 295 14.41 28.20 -6.88
C GLY A 295 14.19 26.99 -5.97
N VAL A 296 13.00 26.86 -5.41
CA VAL A 296 12.57 25.68 -4.63
C VAL A 296 11.37 25.03 -5.31
N TYR A 297 11.48 23.76 -5.61
CA TYR A 297 10.56 23.00 -6.46
C TYR A 297 9.79 21.98 -5.62
N CYS A 298 8.56 22.33 -5.24
CA CYS A 298 7.69 21.46 -4.47
C CYS A 298 6.84 20.61 -5.42
N GLY A 299 7.13 19.32 -5.44
CA GLY A 299 6.47 18.36 -6.34
C GLY A 299 5.20 17.75 -5.77
N ASP A 300 4.57 16.92 -6.58
CA ASP A 300 3.36 16.20 -6.28
C ASP A 300 3.56 14.69 -6.53
N ILE A 301 2.76 13.85 -5.91
CA ILE A 301 2.76 12.40 -6.17
C ILE A 301 2.03 12.12 -7.49
N GLY A 302 2.75 11.50 -8.39
CA GLY A 302 2.29 11.14 -9.73
C GLY A 302 3.47 11.09 -10.70
N CYS A 303 3.21 11.20 -12.01
CA CYS A 303 4.27 11.33 -13.03
C CYS A 303 5.21 12.51 -12.73
N TYR A 304 4.73 13.50 -12.03
CA TYR A 304 5.43 14.74 -11.68
C TYR A 304 6.59 14.50 -10.71
N THR A 305 6.47 13.53 -9.80
CA THR A 305 7.58 13.12 -8.92
C THR A 305 8.84 12.74 -9.72
N LEU A 306 8.64 12.18 -10.91
CA LEU A 306 9.75 11.77 -11.80
C LEU A 306 10.52 12.95 -12.39
N GLY A 307 10.08 14.19 -12.18
CA GLY A 307 10.82 15.40 -12.49
C GLY A 307 12.08 15.60 -11.65
N ASN A 308 12.25 14.84 -10.55
CA ASN A 308 13.47 14.85 -9.74
C ASN A 308 14.66 14.20 -10.45
N ALA A 309 14.40 13.33 -11.44
CA ALA A 309 15.46 12.62 -12.15
C ALA A 309 16.32 13.57 -13.00
N LYS A 310 17.64 13.37 -12.96
CA LYS A 310 18.57 14.10 -13.84
C LYS A 310 18.28 13.81 -15.32
N PRO A 311 18.43 14.78 -16.20
CA PRO A 311 19.03 16.12 -16.02
C PRO A 311 18.03 17.21 -15.58
N LEU A 312 16.76 16.89 -15.35
CA LEU A 312 15.75 17.88 -14.96
C LEU A 312 16.05 18.44 -13.57
N ASP A 313 16.07 17.57 -12.56
CA ASP A 313 16.39 17.96 -11.18
C ASP A 313 15.46 19.07 -10.67
N MET A 314 14.13 18.89 -10.88
CA MET A 314 13.11 19.91 -10.70
C MET A 314 12.07 19.55 -9.64
N VAL A 315 12.43 18.71 -8.68
CA VAL A 315 11.60 18.35 -7.51
C VAL A 315 12.49 18.21 -6.29
N ASP A 316 12.42 19.17 -5.38
CA ASP A 316 13.16 19.18 -4.12
C ASP A 316 12.38 18.50 -2.99
N THR A 317 11.06 18.61 -3.03
CA THR A 317 10.18 18.02 -2.01
C THR A 317 8.99 17.31 -2.64
N CYS A 318 8.61 16.15 -2.07
CA CYS A 318 7.40 15.43 -2.45
C CYS A 318 6.92 14.62 -1.24
N LEU A 319 5.64 14.75 -0.85
CA LEU A 319 5.08 14.06 0.32
C LEU A 319 3.81 13.28 -0.03
N CYS A 320 2.73 13.97 -0.36
CA CYS A 320 1.45 13.37 -0.77
C CYS A 320 0.75 14.26 -1.80
N MET A 321 -0.28 13.73 -2.45
CA MET A 321 -1.04 14.46 -3.48
C MET A 321 -1.57 15.78 -2.93
N GLY A 322 -1.19 16.90 -3.57
CA GLY A 322 -1.56 18.26 -3.20
C GLY A 322 -0.67 18.94 -2.15
N ALA A 323 0.18 18.20 -1.45
CA ALA A 323 1.03 18.75 -0.39
C ALA A 323 2.07 19.76 -0.91
N GLY A 324 2.51 19.65 -2.16
CA GLY A 324 3.48 20.58 -2.76
C GLY A 324 3.03 22.04 -2.66
N ILE A 325 1.72 22.31 -2.78
CA ILE A 325 1.16 23.67 -2.66
C ILE A 325 1.34 24.21 -1.24
N THR A 326 0.99 23.43 -0.23
CA THR A 326 1.06 23.85 1.18
C THR A 326 2.49 23.87 1.71
N MET A 327 3.34 22.96 1.24
CA MET A 327 4.78 22.99 1.56
C MET A 327 5.45 24.23 1.01
N ALA A 328 5.19 24.61 -0.25
CA ALA A 328 5.69 25.83 -0.84
C ALA A 328 5.29 27.09 -0.04
N GLN A 329 4.04 27.15 0.46
CA GLN A 329 3.57 28.21 1.33
C GLN A 329 4.35 28.29 2.64
N GLY A 330 4.55 27.14 3.29
CA GLY A 330 5.29 27.07 4.55
C GLY A 330 6.74 27.50 4.40
N LEU A 331 7.41 26.99 3.37
CA LEU A 331 8.81 27.35 3.07
C LEU A 331 8.95 28.81 2.71
N GLN A 332 8.04 29.37 1.91
CA GLN A 332 8.03 30.78 1.52
C GLN A 332 7.92 31.71 2.74
N ARG A 333 7.20 31.33 3.77
CA ARG A 333 7.09 32.15 5.00
C ARG A 333 8.39 32.19 5.80
N VAL A 334 9.20 31.15 5.72
CA VAL A 334 10.48 31.06 6.46
C VAL A 334 11.63 31.65 5.67
N GLU A 335 11.66 31.49 4.35
CA GLU A 335 12.71 31.92 3.45
C GLU A 335 12.12 32.74 2.27
N PRO A 336 11.66 33.98 2.50
CA PRO A 336 10.94 34.77 1.50
C PRO A 336 11.80 35.22 0.31
N ASP A 337 13.11 35.15 0.40
CA ASP A 337 14.05 35.60 -0.65
C ASP A 337 14.20 34.59 -1.80
N LYS A 338 13.69 33.38 -1.64
CA LYS A 338 13.70 32.33 -2.68
C LYS A 338 12.46 32.41 -3.58
N ARG A 339 12.49 31.68 -4.70
CA ARG A 339 11.35 31.54 -5.60
C ARG A 339 10.76 30.13 -5.45
N TYR A 340 9.48 30.08 -5.15
CA TYR A 340 8.77 28.82 -4.87
C TYR A 340 7.88 28.43 -6.04
N PHE A 341 8.08 27.21 -6.49
CA PHE A 341 7.25 26.58 -7.52
C PHE A 341 6.55 25.35 -6.92
N SER A 342 5.26 25.21 -7.18
CA SER A 342 4.54 23.99 -6.85
C SER A 342 4.06 23.36 -8.14
N PHE A 343 4.47 22.11 -8.38
CA PHE A 343 3.98 21.32 -9.50
C PHE A 343 2.86 20.43 -9.01
N VAL A 344 1.71 20.43 -9.70
CA VAL A 344 0.54 19.63 -9.35
C VAL A 344 -0.11 19.10 -10.62
N GLY A 345 -0.62 17.87 -10.58
CA GLY A 345 -1.41 17.31 -11.68
C GLY A 345 -2.83 17.83 -11.68
N ASP A 346 -3.46 17.77 -12.86
CA ASP A 346 -4.87 18.12 -13.06
C ASP A 346 -5.82 17.29 -12.16
N SER A 347 -5.60 16.00 -12.05
CA SER A 347 -6.36 15.13 -11.13
C SER A 347 -6.18 15.56 -9.67
N THR A 348 -4.94 15.78 -9.23
CA THR A 348 -4.64 16.26 -7.87
C THR A 348 -5.22 17.65 -7.62
N PHE A 349 -5.20 18.54 -8.62
CA PHE A 349 -5.83 19.86 -8.52
C PHE A 349 -7.27 19.75 -8.05
N PHE A 350 -8.07 18.88 -8.68
CA PHE A 350 -9.47 18.70 -8.30
C PHE A 350 -9.67 17.89 -7.02
N ALA A 351 -8.82 16.89 -6.76
CA ALA A 351 -9.00 15.96 -5.64
C ALA A 351 -8.60 16.56 -4.28
N SER A 352 -7.43 17.21 -4.22
CA SER A 352 -6.85 17.66 -2.94
C SER A 352 -6.14 19.02 -3.03
N GLY A 353 -5.86 19.54 -4.23
CA GLY A 353 -5.11 20.78 -4.43
C GLY A 353 -5.90 22.05 -4.09
N LEU A 354 -7.22 22.04 -4.33
CA LEU A 354 -8.07 23.24 -4.22
C LEU A 354 -7.99 23.90 -2.84
N THR A 355 -8.05 23.13 -1.77
CA THR A 355 -7.97 23.65 -0.40
C THR A 355 -6.65 24.35 -0.12
N GLY A 356 -5.54 23.81 -0.67
CA GLY A 356 -4.21 24.41 -0.59
C GLY A 356 -4.14 25.73 -1.36
N ILE A 357 -4.79 25.83 -2.51
CA ILE A 357 -4.84 27.06 -3.34
C ILE A 357 -5.67 28.13 -2.62
N VAL A 358 -6.85 27.78 -2.10
CA VAL A 358 -7.67 28.72 -1.30
C VAL A 358 -6.86 29.27 -0.13
N ASN A 359 -6.12 28.40 0.56
CA ASN A 359 -5.26 28.80 1.67
C ASN A 359 -4.14 29.73 1.21
N ALA A 360 -3.52 29.47 0.05
CA ALA A 360 -2.48 30.32 -0.53
C ALA A 360 -2.99 31.73 -0.86
N VAL A 361 -4.17 31.83 -1.48
CA VAL A 361 -4.81 33.11 -1.79
C VAL A 361 -5.18 33.85 -0.52
N TYR A 362 -5.82 33.18 0.44
CA TYR A 362 -6.21 33.78 1.72
C TYR A 362 -5.00 34.33 2.50
N ASN A 363 -3.87 33.64 2.50
CA ASN A 363 -2.67 34.03 3.22
C ASN A 363 -1.68 34.86 2.37
N GLU A 364 -2.07 35.27 1.18
CA GLU A 364 -1.22 36.09 0.26
C GLU A 364 0.16 35.42 0.03
N ALA A 365 0.19 34.12 -0.16
CA ALA A 365 1.44 33.39 -0.37
C ALA A 365 2.03 33.71 -1.76
N SER A 366 3.33 34.03 -1.80
CA SER A 366 4.07 34.29 -3.03
C SER A 366 4.68 32.97 -3.56
N LEU A 367 3.97 32.31 -4.47
CA LEU A 367 4.45 31.11 -5.14
C LEU A 367 3.93 31.03 -6.58
N THR A 368 4.58 30.26 -7.42
CA THR A 368 4.12 29.91 -8.76
C THR A 368 3.57 28.50 -8.74
N LEU A 369 2.28 28.36 -9.03
CA LEU A 369 1.62 27.05 -9.17
C LEU A 369 1.65 26.63 -10.65
N CYS A 370 2.27 25.49 -10.92
CA CYS A 370 2.32 24.86 -12.25
C CYS A 370 1.34 23.67 -12.27
N ILE A 371 0.19 23.83 -12.91
CA ILE A 371 -0.78 22.76 -13.10
C ILE A 371 -0.45 22.02 -14.39
N LEU A 372 -0.08 20.76 -14.27
CA LEU A 372 0.34 19.90 -15.38
C LEU A 372 -0.87 19.11 -15.87
N ASP A 373 -1.63 19.68 -16.79
CA ASP A 373 -2.86 19.11 -17.35
C ASP A 373 -2.54 18.15 -18.50
N ASN A 374 -2.80 16.88 -18.32
CA ASN A 374 -2.76 15.85 -19.34
C ASN A 374 -4.16 15.21 -19.58
N SER A 375 -5.20 15.78 -18.98
CA SER A 375 -6.60 15.35 -19.07
C SER A 375 -6.83 13.89 -18.69
N THR A 376 -6.06 13.35 -17.76
CA THR A 376 -6.22 11.99 -17.23
C THR A 376 -5.45 11.76 -15.94
N THR A 377 -5.91 10.84 -15.10
CA THR A 377 -5.15 10.31 -13.95
C THR A 377 -4.28 9.15 -14.44
N ALA A 378 -3.19 9.45 -15.17
CA ALA A 378 -2.48 8.46 -15.99
C ALA A 378 -1.86 7.31 -15.20
N MET A 379 -1.09 7.62 -14.14
CA MET A 379 -0.23 6.65 -13.44
C MET A 379 -1.01 5.49 -12.79
N THR A 380 -2.24 5.74 -12.35
CA THR A 380 -3.07 4.75 -11.64
C THR A 380 -4.10 4.05 -12.54
N GLY A 381 -4.06 4.24 -13.86
CA GLY A 381 -4.89 3.52 -14.81
C GLY A 381 -5.86 4.38 -15.63
N HIS A 382 -5.51 5.64 -15.86
CA HIS A 382 -6.27 6.56 -16.72
C HIS A 382 -7.69 6.86 -16.24
N GLN A 383 -7.88 6.98 -14.93
CA GLN A 383 -9.19 7.33 -14.37
C GLN A 383 -9.64 8.73 -14.80
N PRO A 384 -10.95 8.93 -14.99
CA PRO A 384 -11.50 10.26 -15.24
C PRO A 384 -11.46 11.12 -13.96
N HIS A 385 -11.39 12.44 -14.18
CA HIS A 385 -11.50 13.48 -13.17
C HIS A 385 -12.31 14.65 -13.74
N PRO A 386 -12.73 15.67 -12.98
CA PRO A 386 -13.62 16.72 -13.46
C PRO A 386 -13.16 17.44 -14.74
N GLY A 387 -11.86 17.55 -14.99
CA GLY A 387 -11.29 18.14 -16.22
C GLY A 387 -11.28 17.23 -17.45
N THR A 388 -11.69 15.95 -17.35
CA THR A 388 -11.62 15.00 -18.45
C THR A 388 -12.84 15.04 -19.41
N GLY A 389 -13.96 15.63 -18.99
CA GLY A 389 -15.22 15.62 -19.74
C GLY A 389 -15.93 14.26 -19.73
N ARG A 390 -15.63 13.40 -18.76
CA ARG A 390 -16.30 12.12 -18.52
C ARG A 390 -16.53 11.90 -17.04
N THR A 391 -17.70 11.34 -16.72
CA THR A 391 -17.99 10.85 -15.36
C THR A 391 -17.34 9.49 -15.11
N MET A 392 -17.28 9.05 -13.85
CA MET A 392 -16.83 7.70 -13.49
C MET A 392 -17.66 6.59 -14.13
N MET A 393 -18.93 6.86 -14.43
CA MET A 393 -19.85 5.93 -15.13
C MET A 393 -19.71 5.98 -16.65
N GLY A 394 -18.75 6.77 -17.19
CA GLY A 394 -18.46 6.86 -18.60
C GLY A 394 -19.31 7.88 -19.38
N ASN A 395 -20.28 8.54 -18.75
CA ASN A 395 -21.10 9.56 -19.41
C ASN A 395 -20.25 10.76 -19.85
N VAL A 396 -20.47 11.26 -21.04
CA VAL A 396 -19.85 12.49 -21.55
C VAL A 396 -20.53 13.69 -20.89
N VAL A 397 -19.73 14.58 -20.33
CA VAL A 397 -20.18 15.81 -19.65
C VAL A 397 -19.25 16.97 -20.01
N GLU A 398 -19.68 18.20 -19.71
CA GLU A 398 -18.81 19.36 -19.85
C GLU A 398 -17.63 19.28 -18.87
N LYS A 399 -16.44 19.67 -19.36
CA LYS A 399 -15.21 19.75 -18.54
C LYS A 399 -15.34 20.89 -17.55
N VAL A 400 -14.87 20.67 -16.33
CA VAL A 400 -14.63 21.76 -15.40
C VAL A 400 -13.37 22.50 -15.84
N ASP A 401 -13.50 23.79 -16.09
CA ASP A 401 -12.42 24.65 -16.52
C ASP A 401 -11.55 25.08 -15.34
N ILE A 402 -10.30 24.68 -15.36
CA ILE A 402 -9.33 24.97 -14.30
C ILE A 402 -9.13 26.47 -14.14
N THR A 403 -9.06 27.23 -15.24
CA THR A 403 -8.84 28.69 -15.22
C THR A 403 -10.01 29.40 -14.53
N LYS A 404 -11.24 29.04 -14.87
CA LYS A 404 -12.44 29.61 -14.21
C LYS A 404 -12.50 29.28 -12.72
N VAL A 405 -12.04 28.10 -12.32
CA VAL A 405 -11.98 27.72 -10.91
C VAL A 405 -10.95 28.59 -10.20
N LEU A 406 -9.77 28.79 -10.76
CA LEU A 406 -8.73 29.65 -10.21
C LEU A 406 -9.16 31.10 -10.08
N GLU A 407 -9.80 31.64 -11.11
CA GLU A 407 -10.41 32.97 -11.08
C GLU A 407 -11.44 33.11 -9.97
N GLY A 408 -12.34 32.10 -9.81
CA GLY A 408 -13.34 32.05 -8.75
C GLY A 408 -12.76 31.99 -7.33
N ILE A 409 -11.58 31.40 -7.17
CA ILE A 409 -10.84 31.38 -5.89
C ILE A 409 -10.15 32.75 -5.64
N GLY A 410 -9.92 33.55 -6.66
CA GLY A 410 -9.28 34.86 -6.56
C GLY A 410 -7.79 34.87 -6.94
N VAL A 411 -7.34 33.86 -7.69
CA VAL A 411 -5.99 33.88 -8.28
C VAL A 411 -5.96 34.96 -9.38
N LYS A 412 -5.06 35.92 -9.22
CA LYS A 412 -5.02 37.16 -10.07
C LYS A 412 -4.25 36.98 -11.38
N ASN A 413 -3.24 36.12 -11.38
CA ASN A 413 -2.31 35.95 -12.48
C ASN A 413 -2.34 34.49 -12.96
N THR A 414 -3.15 34.23 -13.98
CA THR A 414 -3.21 32.93 -14.64
C THR A 414 -2.72 33.08 -16.08
N VAL A 415 -1.82 32.20 -16.54
CA VAL A 415 -1.23 32.19 -17.87
C VAL A 415 -1.46 30.85 -18.56
#